data_842b1e3f138f73779125d179f33c5f46
#
_entry.id   842b1e3f138f73779125d179f33c5f46
#
_cell.length_a   1.000
_cell.length_b   1.000
_cell.length_c   1.000
_cell.angle_alpha   90.00
_cell.angle_beta   90.00
_cell.angle_gamma   90.00
#
_symmetry.space_group_name_H-M   'P 1'
#
loop_
_entity.id
_entity.type
_entity.pdbx_description
1 polymer ?
#
loop_
_entity_poly.entity_id
_entity_poly.type
_entity_poly.pdbx_seq_one_letter_code
_entity_poly.pdbx_strand_id
1 'polypeptide(L)'
;MLIAVGADHGGYDLKATLAEHLRSGGHEVDDLGTDDDQVPVDYPRFAEAVGRAVADGRADLGVCVCGTGIGVSIAANKVAGVRAALVHDVTGARLAREHNHANVVCFGGRTTGALTAVEALDAFLAARPAHGRHDRRVEEIAAIEQRAASSLEVPA
;
A
#
# COMPACT_ATOMS: atom_id res chain seq x y z
N MET A 1 -11.79 -5.50 -9.17
CA MET A 1 -11.50 -4.60 -8.03
C MET A 1 -10.99 -3.29 -8.57
N LEU A 2 -11.25 -2.20 -7.86
CA LEU A 2 -10.57 -0.92 -8.09
C LEU A 2 -9.34 -0.83 -7.20
N ILE A 3 -8.16 -0.60 -7.79
CA ILE A 3 -6.88 -0.56 -7.08
C ILE A 3 -6.24 0.81 -7.29
N ALA A 4 -6.03 1.55 -6.19
CA ALA A 4 -5.30 2.80 -6.22
C ALA A 4 -3.79 2.53 -6.29
N VAL A 5 -3.09 3.19 -7.22
CA VAL A 5 -1.64 3.08 -7.34
C VAL A 5 -1.00 4.46 -7.25
N GLY A 6 0.19 4.55 -6.63
CA GLY A 6 0.91 5.80 -6.52
C GLY A 6 2.40 5.58 -6.30
N ALA A 7 3.22 6.49 -6.85
CA ALA A 7 4.67 6.46 -6.69
C ALA A 7 5.28 7.85 -6.75
N ASP A 8 6.51 7.99 -6.23
CA ASP A 8 7.42 9.07 -6.60
C ASP A 8 8.18 8.74 -7.90
N HIS A 9 9.04 9.66 -8.34
CA HIS A 9 9.89 9.45 -9.52
C HIS A 9 10.79 8.20 -9.41
N GLY A 10 11.24 7.84 -8.20
CA GLY A 10 12.09 6.66 -7.98
C GLY A 10 11.34 5.33 -8.03
N GLY A 11 10.01 5.37 -8.02
CA GLY A 11 9.13 4.21 -8.14
C GLY A 11 8.33 4.16 -9.44
N TYR A 12 8.47 5.15 -10.32
CA TYR A 12 7.66 5.33 -11.51
C TYR A 12 7.60 4.11 -12.43
N ASP A 13 8.76 3.58 -12.85
CA ASP A 13 8.83 2.45 -13.78
C ASP A 13 8.17 1.20 -13.22
N LEU A 14 8.41 0.92 -11.93
CA LEU A 14 7.79 -0.23 -11.28
C LEU A 14 6.28 -0.01 -11.10
N LYS A 15 5.84 1.20 -10.74
CA LYS A 15 4.41 1.55 -10.69
C LYS A 15 3.75 1.31 -12.05
N ALA A 16 4.36 1.79 -13.14
CA ALA A 16 3.83 1.62 -14.49
C ALA A 16 3.69 0.13 -14.86
N THR A 17 4.70 -0.68 -14.55
CA THR A 17 4.69 -2.13 -14.75
C THR A 17 3.55 -2.80 -13.97
N LEU A 18 3.41 -2.47 -12.68
CA LEU A 18 2.37 -3.04 -11.83
C LEU A 18 0.96 -2.60 -12.25
N ALA A 19 0.80 -1.33 -12.63
CA ALA A 19 -0.48 -0.80 -13.12
C ALA A 19 -0.94 -1.49 -14.41
N GLU A 20 -0.02 -1.73 -15.35
CA GLU A 20 -0.33 -2.46 -16.59
C GLU A 20 -0.67 -3.93 -16.30
N HIS A 21 0.08 -4.58 -15.41
CA HIS A 21 -0.21 -5.94 -14.98
C HIS A 21 -1.63 -6.06 -14.37
N LEU A 22 -2.00 -5.11 -13.50
CA LEU A 22 -3.33 -5.05 -12.89
C LEU A 22 -4.44 -4.88 -13.94
N ARG A 23 -4.26 -3.97 -14.91
CA ARG A 23 -5.24 -3.77 -16.00
C ARG A 23 -5.38 -5.02 -16.87
N SER A 24 -4.26 -5.64 -17.22
CA SER A 24 -4.25 -6.90 -17.99
C SER A 24 -4.92 -8.05 -17.23
N GLY A 25 -4.85 -8.05 -15.89
CA GLY A 25 -5.55 -8.97 -15.00
C GLY A 25 -7.03 -8.66 -14.78
N GLY A 26 -7.59 -7.65 -15.47
CA GLY A 26 -9.01 -7.28 -15.37
C GLY A 26 -9.37 -6.43 -14.16
N HIS A 27 -8.39 -5.76 -13.55
CA HIS A 27 -8.63 -4.79 -12.48
C HIS A 27 -8.77 -3.37 -13.03
N GLU A 28 -9.59 -2.55 -12.38
CA GLU A 28 -9.59 -1.11 -12.58
C GLU A 28 -8.44 -0.50 -11.78
N VAL A 29 -7.76 0.49 -12.37
CA VAL A 29 -6.61 1.15 -11.75
C VAL A 29 -6.85 2.65 -11.68
N ASP A 30 -6.87 3.19 -10.45
CA ASP A 30 -6.85 4.62 -10.17
C ASP A 30 -5.39 5.04 -9.94
N ASP A 31 -4.77 5.60 -11.00
CA ASP A 31 -3.38 6.05 -10.95
C ASP A 31 -3.31 7.47 -10.39
N LEU A 32 -2.83 7.58 -9.15
CA LEU A 32 -2.70 8.82 -8.39
C LEU A 32 -1.33 9.50 -8.53
N GLY A 33 -0.53 9.06 -9.50
CA GLY A 33 0.75 9.68 -9.89
C GLY A 33 1.97 9.04 -9.21
N THR A 34 3.22 9.50 -9.44
CA THR A 34 3.52 10.59 -10.41
C THR A 34 3.37 10.12 -11.86
N ASP A 35 3.22 11.07 -12.79
CA ASP A 35 3.12 10.80 -14.23
C ASP A 35 4.44 11.06 -14.96
N ASP A 36 5.50 11.38 -14.21
CA ASP A 36 6.80 11.78 -14.75
C ASP A 36 7.92 11.23 -13.85
N ASP A 37 8.90 10.54 -14.46
CA ASP A 37 10.10 10.01 -13.81
C ASP A 37 11.27 11.01 -13.80
N GLN A 38 11.21 12.08 -14.60
CA GLN A 38 12.27 13.07 -14.73
C GLN A 38 12.16 14.21 -13.70
N VAL A 39 10.96 14.47 -13.21
CA VAL A 39 10.72 15.52 -12.21
C VAL A 39 10.75 14.93 -10.82
N PRO A 40 11.75 15.31 -9.97
CA PRO A 40 11.79 14.88 -8.58
C PRO A 40 10.55 15.32 -7.81
N VAL A 41 9.88 14.36 -7.18
CA VAL A 41 8.68 14.60 -6.37
C VAL A 41 8.76 13.83 -5.05
N ASP A 42 8.04 14.32 -4.04
CA ASP A 42 8.05 13.75 -2.70
C ASP A 42 7.00 12.64 -2.55
N TYR A 43 7.46 11.45 -2.18
CA TYR A 43 6.63 10.25 -2.02
C TYR A 43 5.49 10.36 -1.00
N PRO A 44 5.56 11.14 0.12
CA PRO A 44 4.52 11.12 1.15
C PRO A 44 3.14 11.49 0.63
N ARG A 45 3.05 12.46 -0.28
CA ARG A 45 1.77 12.91 -0.85
C ARG A 45 1.07 11.81 -1.67
N PHE A 46 1.84 10.98 -2.38
CA PHE A 46 1.29 9.87 -3.16
C PHE A 46 0.85 8.72 -2.27
N ALA A 47 1.67 8.41 -1.24
CA ALA A 47 1.32 7.41 -0.24
C ALA A 47 0.05 7.81 0.55
N GLU A 48 -0.09 9.09 0.90
CA GLU A 48 -1.30 9.63 1.54
C GLU A 48 -2.50 9.53 0.59
N ALA A 49 -2.35 9.91 -0.68
CA ALA A 49 -3.44 9.86 -1.66
C ALA A 49 -3.97 8.42 -1.83
N VAL A 50 -3.08 7.44 -2.01
CA VAL A 50 -3.43 6.02 -2.07
C VAL A 50 -4.08 5.55 -0.77
N GLY A 51 -3.48 5.89 0.38
CA GLY A 51 -4.01 5.53 1.69
C GLY A 51 -5.43 6.05 1.91
N ARG A 52 -5.69 7.32 1.57
CA ARG A 52 -7.03 7.90 1.65
C ARG A 52 -8.02 7.25 0.68
N ALA A 53 -7.60 6.94 -0.56
CA ALA A 53 -8.46 6.25 -1.51
C ALA A 53 -8.96 4.91 -0.94
N VAL A 54 -8.09 4.17 -0.24
CA VAL A 54 -8.43 2.90 0.39
C VAL A 54 -9.25 3.10 1.68
N ALA A 55 -8.84 4.03 2.55
CA ALA A 55 -9.51 4.27 3.84
C ALA A 55 -10.94 4.80 3.66
N ASP A 56 -11.16 5.64 2.64
CA ASP A 56 -12.47 6.21 2.29
C ASP A 56 -13.36 5.23 1.50
N GLY A 57 -12.87 4.03 1.18
CA GLY A 57 -13.58 3.02 0.40
C GLY A 57 -13.75 3.37 -1.09
N ARG A 58 -12.97 4.33 -1.61
CA ARG A 58 -12.93 4.68 -3.03
C ARG A 58 -12.12 3.66 -3.86
N ALA A 59 -11.20 2.96 -3.23
CA ALA A 59 -10.47 1.83 -3.80
C ALA A 59 -10.53 0.64 -2.85
N ASP A 60 -10.55 -0.57 -3.43
CA ASP A 60 -10.57 -1.82 -2.65
C ASP A 60 -9.23 -2.10 -1.96
N LEU A 61 -8.12 -1.80 -2.65
CA LEU A 61 -6.74 -2.01 -2.21
C LEU A 61 -5.82 -0.91 -2.77
N GLY A 62 -4.63 -0.77 -2.19
CA GLY A 62 -3.64 0.19 -2.63
C GLY A 62 -2.27 -0.45 -2.95
N VAL A 63 -1.55 0.18 -3.88
CA VAL A 63 -0.16 -0.12 -4.23
C VAL A 63 0.65 1.17 -4.17
N CYS A 64 1.69 1.20 -3.35
CA CYS A 64 2.60 2.34 -3.25
C CYS A 64 4.02 1.94 -3.66
N VAL A 65 4.69 2.78 -4.45
CA VAL A 65 6.08 2.53 -4.86
C VAL A 65 6.93 3.77 -4.63
N CYS A 66 8.14 3.60 -4.12
CA CYS A 66 9.20 4.62 -4.15
C CYS A 66 10.54 3.94 -4.40
N GLY A 67 11.64 4.64 -4.27
CA GLY A 67 12.96 4.04 -4.49
C GLY A 67 13.22 2.78 -3.66
N THR A 68 12.79 2.73 -2.39
CA THR A 68 13.03 1.60 -1.46
C THR A 68 11.75 0.96 -0.92
N GLY A 69 10.60 1.56 -1.13
CA GLY A 69 9.33 1.16 -0.52
C GLY A 69 9.17 1.54 0.95
N ILE A 70 10.28 1.89 1.64
CA ILE A 70 10.26 2.20 3.07
C ILE A 70 9.46 3.46 3.36
N GLY A 71 9.80 4.57 2.68
CA GLY A 71 9.16 5.86 2.93
C GLY A 71 7.66 5.86 2.64
N VAL A 72 7.24 5.27 1.52
CA VAL A 72 5.81 5.16 1.17
C VAL A 72 5.05 4.28 2.16
N SER A 73 5.65 3.21 2.68
CA SER A 73 4.99 2.37 3.69
C SER A 73 4.79 3.10 5.01
N ILE A 74 5.79 3.87 5.46
CA ILE A 74 5.70 4.69 6.66
C ILE A 74 4.62 5.77 6.48
N ALA A 75 4.63 6.48 5.35
CA ALA A 75 3.68 7.56 5.08
C ALA A 75 2.24 7.03 4.95
N ALA A 76 2.00 5.96 4.20
CA ALA A 76 0.68 5.36 4.06
C ALA A 76 0.10 4.91 5.41
N ASN A 77 0.93 4.36 6.31
CA ASN A 77 0.51 3.97 7.66
C ASN A 77 0.21 5.17 8.60
N LYS A 78 0.38 6.42 8.16
CA LYS A 78 -0.09 7.60 8.88
C LYS A 78 -1.55 7.94 8.57
N VAL A 79 -2.14 7.32 7.57
CA VAL A 79 -3.57 7.45 7.26
C VAL A 79 -4.34 6.44 8.09
N ALA A 80 -5.31 6.93 8.87
CA ALA A 80 -6.14 6.09 9.72
C ALA A 80 -6.87 5.00 8.89
N GLY A 81 -6.89 3.77 9.39
CA GLY A 81 -7.47 2.62 8.71
C GLY A 81 -6.57 1.95 7.68
N VAL A 82 -5.38 2.51 7.39
CA VAL A 82 -4.40 1.90 6.48
C VAL A 82 -3.48 0.96 7.23
N ARG A 83 -3.27 -0.22 6.67
CA ARG A 83 -2.24 -1.18 7.05
C ARG A 83 -1.39 -1.46 5.82
N ALA A 84 -0.38 -0.61 5.63
CA ALA A 84 0.56 -0.69 4.52
C ALA A 84 1.72 -1.62 4.87
N ALA A 85 1.96 -2.62 4.04
CA ALA A 85 3.03 -3.59 4.20
C ALA A 85 4.12 -3.39 3.14
N LEU A 86 5.35 -3.10 3.57
CA LEU A 86 6.53 -3.19 2.71
C LEU A 86 6.85 -4.66 2.51
N VAL A 87 6.92 -5.11 1.25
CA VAL A 87 7.19 -6.50 0.90
C VAL A 87 8.31 -6.60 -0.13
N HIS A 88 9.07 -7.70 -0.04
CA HIS A 88 10.20 -7.98 -0.93
C HIS A 88 10.10 -9.34 -1.61
N ASP A 89 9.07 -10.13 -1.26
CA ASP A 89 8.86 -11.49 -1.75
C ASP A 89 7.38 -11.90 -1.69
N VAL A 90 7.08 -13.00 -2.39
CA VAL A 90 5.74 -13.58 -2.53
C VAL A 90 5.16 -14.01 -1.18
N THR A 91 5.99 -14.60 -0.31
CA THR A 91 5.53 -15.10 1.00
C THR A 91 5.15 -13.94 1.92
N GLY A 92 6.01 -12.91 1.99
CA GLY A 92 5.74 -11.69 2.76
C GLY A 92 4.46 -11.01 2.30
N ALA A 93 4.25 -10.87 0.99
CA ALA A 93 3.05 -10.27 0.41
C ALA A 93 1.77 -11.04 0.78
N ARG A 94 1.78 -12.36 0.62
CA ARG A 94 0.65 -13.22 1.00
C ARG A 94 0.35 -13.13 2.50
N LEU A 95 1.36 -13.25 3.36
CA LEU A 95 1.19 -13.21 4.81
C LEU A 95 0.78 -11.83 5.33
N ALA A 96 1.22 -10.75 4.70
CA ALA A 96 0.75 -9.40 5.02
C ALA A 96 -0.78 -9.30 4.88
N ARG A 97 -1.34 -9.90 3.82
CA ARG A 97 -2.78 -9.93 3.61
C ARG A 97 -3.47 -10.87 4.58
N GLU A 98 -2.99 -12.12 4.71
CA GLU A 98 -3.59 -13.14 5.55
C GLU A 98 -3.54 -12.79 7.05
N HIS A 99 -2.39 -12.36 7.55
CA HIS A 99 -2.16 -12.23 8.99
C HIS A 99 -2.39 -10.83 9.54
N ASN A 100 -2.15 -9.80 8.71
CA ASN A 100 -2.23 -8.40 9.13
C ASN A 100 -3.38 -7.65 8.47
N HIS A 101 -4.15 -8.33 7.62
CA HIS A 101 -5.24 -7.74 6.84
C HIS A 101 -4.77 -6.48 6.09
N ALA A 102 -3.50 -6.48 5.62
CA ALA A 102 -2.93 -5.35 4.91
C ALA A 102 -3.83 -4.96 3.73
N ASN A 103 -4.12 -3.67 3.61
CA ASN A 103 -4.96 -3.11 2.55
C ASN A 103 -4.16 -2.26 1.56
N VAL A 104 -2.89 -1.99 1.87
CA VAL A 104 -1.92 -1.36 0.97
C VAL A 104 -0.66 -2.21 0.94
N VAL A 105 -0.12 -2.47 -0.25
CA VAL A 105 1.18 -3.12 -0.43
C VAL A 105 2.19 -2.10 -0.97
N CYS A 106 3.43 -2.16 -0.47
CA CYS A 106 4.49 -1.21 -0.82
C CYS A 106 5.70 -1.95 -1.40
N PHE A 107 6.27 -1.38 -2.47
CA PHE A 107 7.44 -1.92 -3.15
C PHE A 107 8.53 -0.85 -3.33
N GLY A 108 9.78 -1.30 -3.44
CA GLY A 108 10.91 -0.44 -3.77
C GLY A 108 11.36 -0.64 -5.22
N GLY A 109 11.24 0.39 -6.06
CA GLY A 109 11.65 0.32 -7.47
C GLY A 109 13.13 0.05 -7.69
N ARG A 110 13.98 0.32 -6.68
CA ARG A 110 15.42 0.06 -6.72
C ARG A 110 15.85 -1.20 -5.96
N THR A 111 14.94 -1.78 -5.19
CA THR A 111 15.25 -2.89 -4.29
C THR A 111 14.48 -4.16 -4.60
N THR A 112 13.45 -4.08 -5.44
CA THR A 112 12.62 -5.23 -5.82
C THR A 112 12.59 -5.34 -7.34
N GLY A 113 13.00 -6.50 -7.87
CA GLY A 113 12.91 -6.77 -9.30
C GLY A 113 11.45 -6.82 -9.79
N ALA A 114 11.19 -6.34 -11.00
CA ALA A 114 9.83 -6.22 -11.54
C ALA A 114 9.05 -7.55 -11.52
N LEU A 115 9.69 -8.67 -11.90
CA LEU A 115 9.06 -10.00 -11.86
C LEU A 115 8.66 -10.38 -10.42
N THR A 116 9.56 -10.21 -9.46
CA THR A 116 9.27 -10.49 -8.04
C THR A 116 8.13 -9.62 -7.52
N ALA A 117 8.08 -8.34 -7.91
CA ALA A 117 7.02 -7.43 -7.50
C ALA A 117 5.65 -7.84 -8.09
N VAL A 118 5.62 -8.26 -9.35
CA VAL A 118 4.40 -8.78 -10.01
C VAL A 118 3.89 -10.03 -9.29
N GLU A 119 4.75 -11.04 -9.08
CA GLU A 119 4.39 -12.28 -8.39
C GLU A 119 3.94 -12.02 -6.94
N ALA A 120 4.59 -11.10 -6.24
CA ALA A 120 4.21 -10.69 -4.89
C ALA A 120 2.86 -9.96 -4.88
N LEU A 121 2.60 -9.08 -5.85
CA LEU A 121 1.31 -8.40 -6.01
C LEU A 121 0.19 -9.43 -6.26
N ASP A 122 0.39 -10.39 -7.16
CA ASP A 122 -0.59 -11.45 -7.42
C ASP A 122 -0.90 -12.26 -6.16
N ALA A 123 0.13 -12.62 -5.38
CA ALA A 123 -0.05 -13.32 -4.11
C ALA A 123 -0.82 -12.49 -3.08
N PHE A 124 -0.56 -11.18 -3.01
CA PHE A 124 -1.31 -10.27 -2.15
C PHE A 124 -2.78 -10.17 -2.55
N LEU A 125 -3.08 -10.05 -3.84
CA LEU A 125 -4.45 -9.94 -4.36
C LEU A 125 -5.25 -11.23 -4.22
N ALA A 126 -4.60 -12.38 -4.41
CA ALA A 126 -5.23 -13.70 -4.27
C ALA A 126 -5.53 -14.06 -2.81
N ALA A 127 -4.71 -13.57 -1.86
CA ALA A 127 -4.85 -13.88 -0.45
C ALA A 127 -6.12 -13.25 0.16
N ARG A 128 -6.63 -13.88 1.21
CA ARG A 128 -7.77 -13.38 1.99
C ARG A 128 -7.36 -13.24 3.46
N PRO A 129 -7.90 -12.24 4.18
CA PRO A 129 -7.69 -12.14 5.62
C PRO A 129 -8.01 -13.45 6.33
N ALA A 130 -7.07 -13.93 7.14
CA ALA A 130 -7.28 -15.07 8.02
C ALA A 130 -7.88 -14.58 9.34
N HIS A 131 -8.84 -15.33 9.86
CA HIS A 131 -9.59 -14.96 11.07
C HIS A 131 -8.99 -15.52 12.38
N GLY A 132 -9.71 -15.35 13.50
CA GLY A 132 -9.35 -15.85 14.80
C GLY A 132 -8.26 -15.02 15.47
N ARG A 133 -7.10 -15.63 15.75
CA ARG A 133 -6.00 -14.91 16.42
C ARG A 133 -5.49 -13.68 15.66
N HIS A 134 -5.70 -13.61 14.33
CA HIS A 134 -5.26 -12.51 13.50
C HIS A 134 -6.20 -11.31 13.64
N ASP A 135 -7.52 -11.52 13.72
CA ASP A 135 -8.50 -10.46 13.95
C ASP A 135 -8.17 -9.68 15.23
N ARG A 136 -7.97 -10.39 16.35
CA ARG A 136 -7.62 -9.75 17.63
C ARG A 136 -6.37 -8.85 17.52
N ARG A 137 -5.34 -9.31 16.80
CA ARG A 137 -4.11 -8.51 16.62
C ARG A 137 -4.33 -7.28 15.76
N VAL A 138 -5.14 -7.40 14.73
CA VAL A 138 -5.53 -6.26 13.88
C VAL A 138 -6.37 -5.26 14.68
N GLU A 139 -7.27 -5.72 15.54
CA GLU A 139 -8.04 -4.88 16.47
C GLU A 139 -7.11 -4.16 17.46
N GLU A 140 -6.08 -4.81 17.98
CA GLU A 140 -5.08 -4.18 18.84
C GLU A 140 -4.30 -3.08 18.12
N ILE A 141 -3.96 -3.26 16.82
CA ILE A 141 -3.34 -2.21 15.98
C ILE A 141 -4.30 -1.03 15.80
N ALA A 142 -5.57 -1.28 15.48
CA ALA A 142 -6.58 -0.23 15.35
C ALA A 142 -6.78 0.54 16.66
N ALA A 143 -6.73 -0.13 17.81
CA ALA A 143 -6.80 0.52 19.12
C ALA A 143 -5.61 1.43 19.42
N ILE A 144 -4.40 1.11 18.91
CA ILE A 144 -3.23 2.01 19.02
C ILE A 144 -3.48 3.29 18.23
N GLU A 145 -3.99 3.16 17.00
CA GLU A 145 -4.32 4.29 16.14
C GLU A 145 -5.34 5.23 16.77
N GLN A 146 -6.44 4.68 17.32
CA GLN A 146 -7.49 5.45 17.99
C GLN A 146 -6.96 6.23 19.20
N ARG A 147 -6.11 5.60 20.03
CA ARG A 147 -5.48 6.28 21.18
C ARG A 147 -4.56 7.42 20.75
N ALA A 148 -3.81 7.25 19.65
CA ALA A 148 -2.95 8.30 19.13
C ALA A 148 -3.77 9.50 18.62
N ALA A 149 -4.90 9.27 17.95
CA ALA A 149 -5.80 10.33 17.51
C ALA A 149 -6.40 11.10 18.68
N SER A 150 -6.91 10.39 19.71
CA SER A 150 -7.53 11.01 20.89
C SER A 150 -6.53 11.82 21.74
N SER A 151 -5.25 11.47 21.73
CA SER A 151 -4.22 12.21 22.46
C SER A 151 -3.84 13.55 21.82
N LEU A 152 -4.24 13.79 20.57
CA LEU A 152 -4.03 15.05 19.84
C LEU A 152 -5.20 16.04 20.04
N GLU A 153 -6.34 15.59 20.53
CA GLU A 153 -7.48 16.42 20.91
C GLU A 153 -7.25 16.96 22.35
N VAL A 154 -6.30 17.91 22.50
CA VAL A 154 -6.14 18.63 23.77
C VAL A 154 -7.29 19.62 23.90
N PRO A 155 -8.08 19.62 24.99
CA PRO A 155 -9.09 20.64 25.20
C PRO A 155 -8.44 22.02 25.29
N ALA A 156 -9.01 22.98 24.56
CA ALA A 156 -8.64 24.39 24.65
C ALA A 156 -9.01 24.98 26.02
#